data_4bd4e24ca2444dde89273675e2e22dcf
#
_entry.id   4bd4e24ca2444dde89273675e2e22dcf
#
_cell.length_a   1.000
_cell.length_b   1.000
_cell.length_c   1.000
_cell.angle_alpha   90.00
_cell.angle_beta   90.00
_cell.angle_gamma   90.00
#
_symmetry.space_group_name_H-M   'P 1'
#
loop_
_entity.id
_entity.type
_entity.pdbx_description
1 polymer ?
#
loop_
_entity_poly.entity_id
_entity_poly.type
_entity_poly.pdbx_seq_one_letter_code
_entity_poly.pdbx_strand_id
1 'polypeptide(L)'
;NYPVKSTSIKEKTHKYNLVFIGHFEDDGRIDLIRRIVLEGFEFSLFGPGWNKAIKNDKILSKFYPVNNLTILDYNKVLNYSDLALVIYSGLNEDVYTRRCFEIPATKTPMIAKRTNEMMSFYEEDKEAIFFSNEDELISKLKFYSNNRDLLKSIGVQGYKRAFKSGYDVYSRSRYLLSKLEAIQLSYKQN
;
A
#
# COMPACT_ATOMS: atom_id res chain seq x y z
N ASN A 1 9.01 14.03 -3.72
CA ASN A 1 7.88 13.58 -4.54
C ASN A 1 8.40 12.78 -5.71
N TYR A 2 8.34 11.46 -5.60
CA TYR A 2 8.87 10.59 -6.63
C TYR A 2 7.70 10.10 -7.48
N PRO A 3 7.74 10.32 -8.79
CA PRO A 3 6.68 9.84 -9.66
C PRO A 3 6.71 8.30 -9.65
N VAL A 4 5.70 7.73 -9.00
CA VAL A 4 5.40 6.32 -9.16
C VAL A 4 4.83 6.14 -10.55
N LYS A 5 5.52 5.37 -11.40
CA LYS A 5 5.11 5.11 -12.79
C LYS A 5 4.73 3.65 -12.94
N SER A 6 3.58 3.40 -13.55
CA SER A 6 3.27 2.08 -14.07
C SER A 6 4.14 1.81 -15.29
N THR A 7 4.84 0.68 -15.32
CA THR A 7 5.56 0.24 -16.53
C THR A 7 4.55 -0.20 -17.59
N SER A 8 4.87 0.07 -18.87
CA SER A 8 4.09 -0.42 -20.01
C SER A 8 3.99 -1.95 -19.97
N ILE A 9 2.86 -2.48 -20.40
CA ILE A 9 2.44 -3.88 -20.36
C ILE A 9 3.31 -4.74 -21.30
N LYS A 10 4.54 -5.06 -20.87
CA LYS A 10 5.13 -6.36 -21.17
C LYS A 10 4.65 -7.29 -20.07
N GLU A 11 4.31 -8.55 -20.36
CA GLU A 11 3.89 -9.54 -19.38
C GLU A 11 4.77 -9.42 -18.14
N LYS A 12 4.16 -8.93 -17.05
CA LYS A 12 4.87 -8.78 -15.78
C LYS A 12 5.06 -10.19 -15.24
N THR A 13 6.25 -10.73 -15.31
CA THR A 13 6.62 -11.87 -14.48
C THR A 13 6.61 -11.37 -13.04
N HIS A 14 5.51 -11.66 -12.31
CA HIS A 14 5.39 -11.29 -10.91
C HIS A 14 6.47 -12.00 -10.12
N LYS A 15 7.29 -11.24 -9.40
CA LYS A 15 8.41 -11.74 -8.61
C LYS A 15 8.06 -11.86 -7.13
N TYR A 16 7.07 -11.09 -6.67
CA TYR A 16 6.65 -11.02 -5.27
C TYR A 16 5.16 -11.31 -5.17
N ASN A 17 4.75 -12.29 -4.37
CA ASN A 17 3.34 -12.62 -4.19
C ASN A 17 2.67 -11.59 -3.27
N LEU A 18 3.17 -11.42 -2.05
CA LEU A 18 2.70 -10.43 -1.08
C LEU A 18 3.90 -9.63 -0.57
N VAL A 19 3.82 -8.30 -0.65
CA VAL A 19 4.91 -7.42 -0.23
C VAL A 19 4.46 -6.44 0.83
N PHE A 20 5.32 -6.19 1.82
CA PHE A 20 5.24 -5.02 2.69
C PHE A 20 6.51 -4.17 2.54
N ILE A 21 6.34 -2.87 2.33
CA ILE A 21 7.43 -1.91 2.22
C ILE A 21 7.17 -0.81 3.25
N GLY A 22 7.89 -0.81 4.37
CA GLY A 22 7.68 0.16 5.42
C GLY A 22 8.68 0.07 6.55
N HIS A 23 8.72 1.11 7.38
CA HIS A 23 9.52 1.12 8.59
C HIS A 23 9.05 0.07 9.58
N PHE A 24 9.99 -0.41 10.39
CA PHE A 24 9.65 -1.10 11.62
C PHE A 24 9.10 -0.09 12.64
N GLU A 25 8.02 -0.45 13.30
CA GLU A 25 7.49 0.19 14.49
C GLU A 25 7.06 -0.91 15.46
N ASP A 26 7.18 -0.64 16.75
CA ASP A 26 6.76 -1.57 17.81
C ASP A 26 5.28 -1.34 18.14
N ASP A 27 4.42 -1.73 17.20
CA ASP A 27 2.97 -1.50 17.23
C ASP A 27 2.16 -2.78 16.89
N GLY A 28 2.79 -3.96 17.09
CA GLY A 28 2.16 -5.25 16.80
C GLY A 28 2.36 -5.75 15.37
N ARG A 29 2.97 -4.96 14.47
CA ARG A 29 3.20 -5.38 13.07
C ARG A 29 4.08 -6.61 12.92
N ILE A 30 4.96 -6.90 13.88
CA ILE A 30 5.74 -8.14 13.91
C ILE A 30 4.82 -9.36 14.01
N ASP A 31 3.87 -9.32 14.92
CA ASP A 31 2.96 -10.45 15.17
C ASP A 31 2.05 -10.68 13.97
N LEU A 32 1.55 -9.60 13.36
CA LEU A 32 0.78 -9.67 12.12
C LEU A 32 1.59 -10.32 10.98
N ILE A 33 2.83 -9.88 10.76
CA ILE A 33 3.68 -10.45 9.69
C ILE A 33 4.05 -11.90 10.01
N ARG A 34 4.33 -12.21 11.28
CA ARG A 34 4.60 -13.59 11.72
C ARG A 34 3.42 -14.50 11.41
N ARG A 35 2.20 -14.04 11.70
CA ARG A 35 0.98 -14.77 11.38
C ARG A 35 0.83 -15.03 9.88
N ILE A 36 1.01 -14.03 9.04
CA ILE A 36 0.97 -14.16 7.57
C ILE A 36 1.97 -15.24 7.10
N VAL A 37 3.17 -15.21 7.64
CA VAL A 37 4.23 -16.18 7.30
C VAL A 37 3.90 -17.60 7.76
N LEU A 38 3.33 -17.75 8.96
CA LEU A 38 2.92 -19.04 9.51
C LEU A 38 1.73 -19.66 8.75
N GLU A 39 0.87 -18.84 8.18
CA GLU A 39 -0.23 -19.27 7.30
C GLU A 39 0.25 -19.72 5.90
N GLY A 40 1.58 -19.68 5.65
CA GLY A 40 2.20 -20.21 4.44
C GLY A 40 2.25 -19.24 3.25
N PHE A 41 1.96 -17.96 3.45
CA PHE A 41 2.06 -16.99 2.36
C PHE A 41 3.52 -16.66 2.01
N GLU A 42 3.83 -16.62 0.72
CA GLU A 42 5.09 -16.05 0.23
C GLU A 42 5.09 -14.55 0.45
N PHE A 43 5.83 -14.12 1.47
CA PHE A 43 5.89 -12.74 1.92
C PHE A 43 7.28 -12.14 1.64
N SER A 44 7.30 -10.88 1.24
CA SER A 44 8.53 -10.11 1.04
C SER A 44 8.50 -8.84 1.88
N LEU A 45 9.60 -8.59 2.61
CA LEU A 45 9.72 -7.52 3.58
C LEU A 45 10.85 -6.56 3.18
N PHE A 46 10.52 -5.27 3.12
CA PHE A 46 11.48 -4.21 2.83
C PHE A 46 11.27 -2.99 3.74
N GLY A 47 12.35 -2.29 4.02
CA GLY A 47 12.34 -1.02 4.74
C GLY A 47 13.27 -0.98 5.95
N PRO A 48 13.46 0.18 6.54
CA PRO A 48 14.39 0.38 7.64
C PRO A 48 13.85 -0.10 9.00
N GLY A 49 14.78 -0.30 9.95
CA GLY A 49 14.48 -0.59 11.35
C GLY A 49 14.25 -2.08 11.68
N TRP A 50 13.98 -2.94 10.70
CA TRP A 50 13.61 -4.34 10.92
C TRP A 50 14.74 -5.21 11.46
N ASN A 51 15.98 -4.98 11.02
CA ASN A 51 17.10 -5.88 11.28
C ASN A 51 17.33 -6.18 12.77
N LYS A 52 17.20 -5.16 13.63
CA LYS A 52 17.33 -5.35 15.07
C LYS A 52 16.19 -6.17 15.67
N ALA A 53 14.98 -5.96 15.16
CA ALA A 53 13.77 -6.59 15.68
C ALA A 53 13.65 -8.06 15.30
N ILE A 54 14.08 -8.45 14.09
CA ILE A 54 13.85 -9.81 13.57
C ILE A 54 15.06 -10.73 13.54
N LYS A 55 16.29 -10.21 13.78
CA LYS A 55 17.52 -11.01 13.69
C LYS A 55 17.49 -12.33 14.44
N ASN A 56 16.91 -12.32 15.64
CA ASN A 56 16.81 -13.49 16.51
C ASN A 56 15.39 -14.10 16.57
N ASP A 57 14.47 -13.61 15.73
CA ASP A 57 13.13 -14.17 15.65
C ASP A 57 13.15 -15.52 14.93
N LYS A 58 12.53 -16.54 15.52
CA LYS A 58 12.56 -17.93 15.00
C LYS A 58 11.92 -18.06 13.60
N ILE A 59 11.02 -17.18 13.23
CA ILE A 59 10.23 -17.23 11.99
C ILE A 59 10.67 -16.15 11.01
N LEU A 60 10.82 -14.92 11.50
CA LEU A 60 11.07 -13.75 10.66
C LEU A 60 12.56 -13.53 10.34
N SER A 61 13.49 -14.23 11.05
CA SER A 61 14.92 -14.15 10.75
C SER A 61 15.28 -14.57 9.31
N LYS A 62 14.42 -15.33 8.64
CA LYS A 62 14.58 -15.65 7.22
C LYS A 62 14.60 -14.43 6.29
N PHE A 63 14.07 -13.28 6.75
CA PHE A 63 14.12 -12.02 6.01
C PHE A 63 15.37 -11.20 6.30
N TYR A 64 16.20 -11.62 7.26
CA TYR A 64 17.43 -10.91 7.62
C TYR A 64 18.55 -11.16 6.58
N PRO A 65 19.28 -10.13 6.13
CA PRO A 65 19.05 -8.71 6.40
C PRO A 65 17.89 -8.13 5.56
N VAL A 66 17.02 -7.35 6.20
CA VAL A 66 15.98 -6.60 5.48
C VAL A 66 16.61 -5.41 4.77
N ASN A 67 16.38 -5.32 3.48
CA ASN A 67 16.97 -4.28 2.64
C ASN A 67 16.09 -3.03 2.59
N ASN A 68 16.74 -1.87 2.59
CA ASN A 68 16.11 -0.62 2.22
C ASN A 68 16.01 -0.55 0.69
N LEU A 69 14.92 0.02 0.20
CA LEU A 69 14.73 0.21 -1.23
C LEU A 69 15.13 1.64 -1.63
N THR A 70 15.85 1.76 -2.72
CA THR A 70 15.95 3.04 -3.43
C THR A 70 14.58 3.36 -4.06
N ILE A 71 14.40 4.59 -4.52
CA ILE A 71 13.17 5.02 -5.21
C ILE A 71 12.86 4.16 -6.43
N LEU A 72 13.89 3.87 -7.22
CA LEU A 72 13.75 3.06 -8.43
C LEU A 72 13.38 1.62 -8.08
N ASP A 73 13.98 1.07 -7.02
CA ASP A 73 13.68 -0.28 -6.58
C ASP A 73 12.31 -0.39 -5.93
N TYR A 74 11.86 0.63 -5.19
CA TYR A 74 10.50 0.74 -4.67
C TYR A 74 9.46 0.59 -5.80
N ASN A 75 9.63 1.36 -6.86
CA ASN A 75 8.77 1.27 -8.04
C ASN A 75 8.83 -0.12 -8.70
N LYS A 76 10.03 -0.69 -8.84
CA LYS A 76 10.19 -2.04 -9.41
C LYS A 76 9.50 -3.09 -8.54
N VAL A 77 9.75 -3.09 -7.23
CA VAL A 77 9.15 -4.05 -6.32
C VAL A 77 7.62 -3.98 -6.40
N LEU A 78 7.02 -2.81 -6.33
CA LEU A 78 5.56 -2.66 -6.45
C LEU A 78 5.06 -3.18 -7.81
N ASN A 79 5.69 -2.76 -8.91
CA ASN A 79 5.28 -3.20 -10.24
C ASN A 79 5.39 -4.71 -10.46
N TYR A 80 6.26 -5.40 -9.73
CA TYR A 80 6.45 -6.86 -9.81
C TYR A 80 5.78 -7.63 -8.66
N SER A 81 4.91 -6.99 -7.89
CA SER A 81 4.14 -7.61 -6.81
C SER A 81 2.71 -7.94 -7.24
N ASP A 82 2.22 -9.09 -6.79
CA ASP A 82 0.82 -9.48 -6.97
C ASP A 82 -0.11 -8.66 -6.06
N LEU A 83 0.33 -8.40 -4.82
CA LEU A 83 -0.42 -7.70 -3.79
C LEU A 83 0.52 -6.96 -2.84
N ALA A 84 0.17 -5.75 -2.45
CA ALA A 84 0.91 -4.98 -1.46
C ALA A 84 0.08 -4.74 -0.19
N LEU A 85 0.65 -5.13 0.96
CA LEU A 85 0.07 -4.88 2.28
C LEU A 85 0.45 -3.47 2.75
N VAL A 86 -0.52 -2.76 3.30
CA VAL A 86 -0.32 -1.49 3.99
C VAL A 86 -0.65 -1.65 5.46
N ILE A 87 0.32 -1.35 6.32
CA ILE A 87 0.14 -1.25 7.77
C ILE A 87 0.28 0.22 8.14
N TYR A 88 -0.72 0.76 8.82
CA TYR A 88 -0.69 2.13 9.33
C TYR A 88 0.17 2.20 10.59
N SER A 89 0.67 3.39 10.92
CA SER A 89 1.35 3.60 12.19
C SER A 89 0.36 3.52 13.35
N GLY A 90 0.54 2.55 14.22
CA GLY A 90 -0.22 2.47 15.47
C GLY A 90 0.21 3.53 16.47
N LEU A 91 1.46 4.01 16.36
CA LEU A 91 2.00 5.04 17.26
C LEU A 91 1.47 6.44 16.93
N ASN A 92 1.13 6.70 15.65
CA ASN A 92 0.59 7.99 15.19
C ASN A 92 -0.92 7.97 14.98
N GLU A 93 -1.58 6.84 15.29
CA GLU A 93 -3.01 6.64 15.05
C GLU A 93 -3.41 6.94 13.59
N ASP A 94 -2.54 6.59 12.64
CA ASP A 94 -2.76 6.85 11.22
C ASP A 94 -4.00 6.11 10.72
N VAL A 95 -4.86 6.80 9.98
CA VAL A 95 -6.04 6.23 9.31
C VAL A 95 -5.80 5.96 7.83
N TYR A 96 -4.74 6.49 7.25
CA TYR A 96 -4.16 6.19 5.93
C TYR A 96 -2.72 6.66 5.86
N THR A 97 -1.99 6.22 4.86
CA THR A 97 -0.62 6.65 4.60
C THR A 97 -0.43 7.00 3.12
N ARG A 98 0.69 7.62 2.79
CA ARG A 98 1.07 7.92 1.40
C ARG A 98 1.04 6.68 0.49
N ARG A 99 1.38 5.50 1.02
CA ARG A 99 1.37 4.23 0.27
C ARG A 99 -0.01 3.86 -0.25
N CYS A 100 -1.08 4.31 0.40
CA CYS A 100 -2.45 4.10 -0.07
C CYS A 100 -2.73 4.74 -1.44
N PHE A 101 -1.91 5.68 -1.86
CA PHE A 101 -2.01 6.35 -3.16
C PHE A 101 -0.89 5.91 -4.12
N GLU A 102 0.29 5.63 -3.60
CA GLU A 102 1.44 5.20 -4.40
C GLU A 102 1.27 3.78 -4.96
N ILE A 103 0.75 2.86 -4.16
CA ILE A 103 0.56 1.46 -4.57
C ILE A 103 -0.45 1.35 -5.73
N PRO A 104 -1.67 1.87 -5.64
CA PRO A 104 -2.61 1.82 -6.76
C PRO A 104 -2.08 2.52 -8.01
N ALA A 105 -1.27 3.59 -7.87
CA ALA A 105 -0.66 4.28 -9.00
C ALA A 105 0.31 3.39 -9.83
N THR A 106 0.74 2.24 -9.31
CA THR A 106 1.53 1.24 -10.05
C THR A 106 0.68 0.11 -10.65
N LYS A 107 -0.64 0.15 -10.52
CA LYS A 107 -1.57 -0.96 -10.83
C LYS A 107 -1.38 -2.19 -9.94
N THR A 108 -0.68 -2.03 -8.82
CA THR A 108 -0.56 -3.09 -7.83
C THR A 108 -1.79 -3.06 -6.93
N PRO A 109 -2.50 -4.18 -6.75
CA PRO A 109 -3.57 -4.25 -5.78
C PRO A 109 -3.05 -3.94 -4.38
N MET A 110 -3.86 -3.23 -3.60
CA MET A 110 -3.54 -2.88 -2.22
C MET A 110 -4.48 -3.60 -1.27
N ILE A 111 -3.94 -4.15 -0.17
CA ILE A 111 -4.72 -4.61 0.98
C ILE A 111 -4.33 -3.79 2.21
N ALA A 112 -5.29 -3.17 2.88
CA ALA A 112 -5.08 -2.23 3.97
C ALA A 112 -6.14 -2.38 5.07
N LYS A 113 -5.87 -1.88 6.28
CA LYS A 113 -6.87 -1.80 7.34
C LYS A 113 -8.04 -0.93 6.90
N ARG A 114 -9.27 -1.38 7.17
CA ARG A 114 -10.49 -0.64 6.86
C ARG A 114 -10.61 0.58 7.78
N THR A 115 -10.75 1.76 7.19
CA THR A 115 -11.07 3.03 7.86
C THR A 115 -12.12 3.77 7.04
N ASN A 116 -12.85 4.67 7.66
CA ASN A 116 -13.86 5.48 6.96
C ASN A 116 -13.22 6.32 5.85
N GLU A 117 -12.01 6.85 6.09
CA GLU A 117 -11.25 7.62 5.13
C GLU A 117 -10.89 6.77 3.91
N MET A 118 -10.36 5.56 4.13
CA MET A 118 -10.00 4.68 3.03
C MET A 118 -11.20 4.24 2.20
N MET A 119 -12.34 3.96 2.85
CA MET A 119 -13.59 3.66 2.16
C MET A 119 -14.16 4.86 1.38
N SER A 120 -13.80 6.10 1.75
CA SER A 120 -14.13 7.29 0.96
C SER A 120 -13.23 7.45 -0.27
N PHE A 121 -12.00 6.96 -0.23
CA PHE A 121 -11.04 7.04 -1.33
C PHE A 121 -11.23 5.94 -2.37
N TYR A 122 -11.53 4.72 -1.94
CA TYR A 122 -11.60 3.53 -2.80
C TYR A 122 -12.81 2.67 -2.48
N GLU A 123 -13.42 2.11 -3.51
CA GLU A 123 -14.49 1.12 -3.38
C GLU A 123 -13.89 -0.25 -2.99
N GLU A 124 -14.39 -0.81 -1.87
CA GLU A 124 -13.89 -2.09 -1.35
C GLU A 124 -14.13 -3.23 -2.33
N ASP A 125 -13.15 -4.13 -2.41
CA ASP A 125 -13.10 -5.34 -3.24
C ASP A 125 -13.25 -5.08 -4.76
N LYS A 126 -13.20 -3.80 -5.16
CA LYS A 126 -13.22 -3.36 -6.55
C LYS A 126 -12.04 -2.48 -6.92
N GLU A 127 -11.66 -1.52 -6.06
CA GLU A 127 -10.56 -0.57 -6.27
C GLU A 127 -9.41 -0.78 -5.27
N ALA A 128 -9.72 -1.33 -4.09
CA ALA A 128 -8.78 -1.75 -3.05
C ALA A 128 -9.40 -2.85 -2.19
N ILE A 129 -8.58 -3.55 -1.42
CA ILE A 129 -9.02 -4.60 -0.50
C ILE A 129 -8.84 -4.07 0.93
N PHE A 130 -9.87 -4.22 1.77
CA PHE A 130 -9.81 -3.79 3.16
C PHE A 130 -10.06 -4.95 4.12
N PHE A 131 -9.50 -4.83 5.33
CA PHE A 131 -9.73 -5.76 6.43
C PHE A 131 -9.88 -5.02 7.76
N SER A 132 -10.66 -5.56 8.67
CA SER A 132 -10.90 -4.98 10.00
C SER A 132 -10.06 -5.64 11.10
N ASN A 133 -9.71 -6.92 10.90
CA ASN A 133 -8.93 -7.70 11.85
C ASN A 133 -8.06 -8.73 11.12
N GLU A 134 -7.19 -9.40 11.86
CA GLU A 134 -6.24 -10.36 11.29
C GLU A 134 -6.90 -11.57 10.66
N ASP A 135 -8.01 -12.07 11.21
CA ASP A 135 -8.72 -13.23 10.65
C ASP A 135 -9.31 -12.90 9.28
N GLU A 136 -9.89 -11.70 9.14
CA GLU A 136 -10.38 -11.20 7.85
C GLU A 136 -9.22 -11.02 6.87
N LEU A 137 -8.07 -10.48 7.32
CA LEU A 137 -6.88 -10.37 6.48
C LEU A 137 -6.47 -11.72 5.92
N ILE A 138 -6.29 -12.72 6.79
CA ILE A 138 -5.88 -14.07 6.36
C ILE A 138 -6.91 -14.69 5.41
N SER A 139 -8.20 -14.55 5.70
CA SER A 139 -9.27 -15.04 4.84
C SER A 139 -9.25 -14.38 3.45
N LYS A 140 -9.07 -13.05 3.39
CA LYS A 140 -8.93 -12.31 2.13
C LYS A 140 -7.65 -12.69 1.37
N LEU A 141 -6.53 -12.85 2.06
CA LEU A 141 -5.29 -13.31 1.42
C LEU A 141 -5.48 -14.69 0.78
N LYS A 142 -6.11 -15.66 1.46
CA LYS A 142 -6.43 -17.00 0.92
C LYS A 142 -7.35 -16.89 -0.30
N PHE A 143 -8.39 -16.07 -0.22
CA PHE A 143 -9.34 -15.88 -1.31
C PHE A 143 -8.66 -15.31 -2.56
N TYR A 144 -7.93 -14.21 -2.42
CA TYR A 144 -7.31 -13.52 -3.55
C TYR A 144 -6.10 -14.26 -4.13
N SER A 145 -5.39 -15.06 -3.32
CA SER A 145 -4.32 -15.94 -3.85
C SER A 145 -4.84 -16.96 -4.87
N ASN A 146 -6.10 -17.37 -4.72
CA ASN A 146 -6.77 -18.32 -5.63
C ASN A 146 -7.57 -17.61 -6.75
N ASN A 147 -7.71 -16.29 -6.70
CA ASN A 147 -8.50 -15.49 -7.64
C ASN A 147 -7.65 -14.38 -8.29
N ARG A 148 -6.55 -14.76 -8.93
CA ARG A 148 -5.54 -13.83 -9.46
C ARG A 148 -6.07 -12.85 -10.50
N ASP A 149 -7.03 -13.24 -11.32
CA ASP A 149 -7.61 -12.35 -12.33
C ASP A 149 -8.47 -11.27 -11.70
N LEU A 150 -9.22 -11.61 -10.64
CA LEU A 150 -9.93 -10.62 -9.82
C LEU A 150 -8.95 -9.67 -9.16
N LEU A 151 -7.87 -10.18 -8.57
CA LEU A 151 -6.82 -9.37 -7.96
C LEU A 151 -6.21 -8.38 -8.95
N LYS A 152 -5.87 -8.82 -10.18
CA LYS A 152 -5.39 -7.94 -11.25
C LYS A 152 -6.41 -6.87 -11.63
N SER A 153 -7.71 -7.25 -11.70
CA SER A 153 -8.79 -6.30 -11.98
C SER A 153 -8.85 -5.19 -10.93
N ILE A 154 -8.75 -5.54 -9.64
CA ILE A 154 -8.70 -4.58 -8.53
C ILE A 154 -7.53 -3.61 -8.70
N GLY A 155 -6.33 -4.09 -9.02
CA GLY A 155 -5.18 -3.23 -9.28
C GLY A 155 -5.40 -2.24 -10.43
N VAL A 156 -6.05 -2.68 -11.51
CA VAL A 156 -6.40 -1.81 -12.65
C VAL A 156 -7.46 -0.77 -12.26
N GLN A 157 -8.48 -1.14 -11.49
CA GLN A 157 -9.52 -0.20 -11.05
C GLN A 157 -8.97 0.79 -10.02
N GLY A 158 -8.16 0.33 -9.05
CA GLY A 158 -7.47 1.21 -8.10
C GLY A 158 -6.58 2.25 -8.80
N TYR A 159 -5.85 1.84 -9.85
CA TYR A 159 -5.08 2.76 -10.69
C TYR A 159 -5.99 3.82 -11.34
N LYS A 160 -7.08 3.40 -11.99
CA LYS A 160 -8.02 4.34 -12.62
C LYS A 160 -8.60 5.31 -11.61
N ARG A 161 -8.97 4.81 -10.42
CA ARG A 161 -9.49 5.63 -9.32
C ARG A 161 -8.48 6.67 -8.86
N ALA A 162 -7.22 6.28 -8.61
CA ALA A 162 -6.17 7.18 -8.14
C ALA A 162 -5.96 8.36 -9.10
N PHE A 163 -5.92 8.10 -10.41
CA PHE A 163 -5.77 9.16 -11.42
C PHE A 163 -7.03 10.00 -11.61
N LYS A 164 -8.22 9.38 -11.69
CA LYS A 164 -9.49 10.09 -11.85
C LYS A 164 -9.76 11.04 -10.67
N SER A 165 -9.39 10.64 -9.46
CA SER A 165 -9.62 11.42 -8.24
C SER A 165 -8.51 12.45 -7.97
N GLY A 166 -7.49 12.53 -8.82
CA GLY A 166 -6.41 13.49 -8.68
C GLY A 166 -5.65 13.34 -7.36
N TYR A 167 -5.31 12.10 -6.98
CA TYR A 167 -4.53 11.85 -5.76
C TYR A 167 -3.04 12.16 -5.93
N ASP A 168 -2.60 12.52 -7.13
CA ASP A 168 -1.24 12.97 -7.39
C ASP A 168 -0.97 14.37 -6.85
N VAL A 169 0.32 14.66 -6.63
CA VAL A 169 0.77 15.94 -6.05
C VAL A 169 0.37 17.14 -6.89
N TYR A 170 0.42 17.02 -8.22
CA TYR A 170 0.10 18.12 -9.12
C TYR A 170 -1.39 18.50 -9.02
N SER A 171 -2.28 17.51 -9.10
CA SER A 171 -3.74 17.70 -8.97
C SER A 171 -4.10 18.28 -7.59
N ARG A 172 -3.45 17.78 -6.52
CA ARG A 172 -3.66 18.30 -5.16
C ARG A 172 -3.17 19.73 -4.99
N SER A 173 -2.01 20.07 -5.54
CA SER A 173 -1.50 21.43 -5.50
C SER A 173 -2.42 22.41 -6.23
N ARG A 174 -2.94 22.04 -7.40
CA ARG A 174 -3.92 22.87 -8.13
C ARG A 174 -5.22 23.07 -7.33
N TYR A 175 -5.72 22.01 -6.71
CA TYR A 175 -6.90 22.09 -5.85
C TYR A 175 -6.67 23.06 -4.69
N LEU A 176 -5.53 22.99 -4.00
CA LEU A 176 -5.19 23.91 -2.90
C LEU A 176 -5.10 25.35 -3.39
N LEU A 177 -4.44 25.60 -4.52
CA LEU A 177 -4.35 26.94 -5.10
C LEU A 177 -5.74 27.52 -5.41
N SER A 178 -6.63 26.72 -6.03
CA SER A 178 -8.00 27.19 -6.32
C SER A 178 -8.80 27.53 -5.05
N LYS A 179 -8.58 26.82 -3.96
CA LYS A 179 -9.20 27.12 -2.66
C LYS A 179 -8.66 28.43 -2.05
N LEU A 180 -7.35 28.63 -2.13
CA LEU A 180 -6.71 29.87 -1.65
C LEU A 180 -7.20 31.08 -2.44
N GLU A 181 -7.29 30.99 -3.76
CA GLU A 181 -7.84 32.04 -4.62
C GLU A 181 -9.29 32.38 -4.25
N ALA A 182 -10.14 31.37 -4.04
CA ALA A 182 -11.52 31.57 -3.62
C ALA A 182 -11.63 32.32 -2.26
N ILE A 183 -10.77 31.95 -1.29
CA ILE A 183 -10.70 32.62 0.01
C ILE A 183 -10.26 34.06 -0.16
N GLN A 184 -9.22 34.36 -0.95
CA GLN A 184 -8.76 35.73 -1.20
C GLN A 184 -9.83 36.61 -1.84
N LEU A 185 -10.62 36.05 -2.76
CA LEU A 185 -11.72 36.77 -3.40
C LEU A 185 -12.83 37.10 -2.39
N SER A 186 -13.17 36.22 -1.47
CA SER A 186 -14.18 36.47 -0.43
C SER A 186 -13.76 37.57 0.54
N TYR A 187 -12.47 37.70 0.86
CA TYR A 187 -11.97 38.80 1.72
C TYR A 187 -11.92 40.14 1.04
N LYS A 188 -11.89 40.23 -0.30
CA LYS A 188 -11.88 41.47 -1.03
C LYS A 188 -13.29 42.06 -1.28
N GLN A 189 -14.32 41.23 -1.02
CA GLN A 189 -15.73 41.63 -1.21
C GLN A 189 -16.42 42.09 0.10
N ASN A 190 -15.72 41.92 1.23
CA ASN A 190 -16.11 42.44 2.55
C ASN A 190 -15.23 43.64 2.92
#